data_54c8b0b0942b75f841d6495610a279af
#
_entry.id   54c8b0b0942b75f841d6495610a279af
#
_cell.length_a   1.000
_cell.length_b   1.000
_cell.length_c   1.000
_cell.angle_alpha   90.00
_cell.angle_beta   90.00
_cell.angle_gamma   90.00
#
_symmetry.space_group_name_H-M   'P 1'
#
loop_
_entity.id
_entity.type
_entity.pdbx_description
1 polymer ?
#
loop_
_entity_poly.entity_id
_entity_poly.type
_entity_poly.pdbx_seq_one_letter_code
_entity_poly.pdbx_strand_id
1 'polypeptide(L)'
;MRHLTFRAAAFLALAVCGGAAAADCYDVFGCSDRDRFRLGDLTSGPNCEFLYVMRNAIYAQHHYCFQTARAIATFGNQGCVSANANALGLNSIELANAATILQAERAMGCPE
;
A
#
# COMPACT_ATOMS: atom_id res chain seq x y z
N MET A 1 26.02 45.90 -5.08
CA MET A 1 25.83 45.34 -4.95
C MET A 1 25.43 44.36 -4.69
N ARG A 2 25.31 44.13 -4.68
CA ARG A 2 25.02 43.31 -4.39
C ARG A 2 24.56 42.27 -4.11
N HIS A 3 24.37 41.89 -4.06
CA HIS A 3 24.00 41.02 -3.80
C HIS A 3 23.42 40.09 -3.63
N LEU A 4 23.32 39.60 -3.64
CA LEU A 4 22.87 38.87 -3.53
C LEU A 4 22.49 37.89 -3.34
N THR A 5 22.32 37.56 -3.26
CA THR A 5 22.12 36.65 -2.98
C THR A 5 21.49 35.75 -2.82
N PHE A 6 21.18 35.32 -2.90
CA PHE A 6 20.45 34.46 -2.71
C PHE A 6 20.39 33.35 -2.36
N ARG A 7 20.20 32.94 -2.14
CA ARG A 7 20.16 31.95 -1.80
C ARG A 7 19.46 31.00 -1.81
N ALA A 8 19.29 30.76 -1.95
CA ALA A 8 18.67 29.92 -1.98
C ALA A 8 18.44 28.88 -1.63
N ALA A 9 18.39 28.63 -1.58
CA ALA A 9 18.23 27.63 -1.29
C ALA A 9 17.68 26.67 -0.93
N ALA A 10 17.48 26.55 -0.83
CA ALA A 10 17.07 25.75 -0.43
C ALA A 10 16.58 24.67 -0.45
N PHE A 11 16.47 24.51 -0.54
CA PHE A 11 15.99 23.71 -0.41
C PHE A 11 15.66 22.66 -0.13
N LEU A 12 15.75 22.43 -0.15
CA LEU A 12 15.51 21.65 0.01
C LEU A 12 15.18 20.65 0.30
N ALA A 13 15.24 20.50 0.33
CA ALA A 13 15.06 19.58 0.72
C ALA A 13 14.61 18.63 0.87
N LEU A 14 14.42 18.57 0.73
CA LEU A 14 14.00 17.77 0.95
C LEU A 14 13.82 16.70 1.20
N ALA A 15 13.94 16.65 1.22
CA ALA A 15 13.88 15.72 1.49
C ALA A 15 13.60 14.70 1.74
N VAL A 16 13.55 14.51 1.71
CA VAL A 16 13.37 13.62 2.00
C VAL A 16 13.05 12.63 2.35
N CYS A 17 12.78 12.43 2.37
CA CYS A 17 12.47 11.61 2.77
C CYS A 17 12.40 10.43 2.82
N GLY A 18 12.47 10.11 2.89
CA GLY A 18 12.28 9.04 3.08
C GLY A 18 12.44 7.87 3.28
N GLY A 19 12.53 7.11 3.24
CA GLY A 19 12.77 5.76 3.48
C GLY A 19 11.58 4.93 3.82
N ALA A 20 10.80 5.32 4.78
CA ALA A 20 9.68 4.49 5.20
C ALA A 20 8.62 4.47 4.11
N ALA A 21 8.10 3.28 3.85
CA ALA A 21 6.95 3.14 2.97
C ALA A 21 5.74 3.79 3.62
N ALA A 22 5.05 4.63 2.88
CA ALA A 22 3.83 5.26 3.35
C ALA A 22 2.67 4.30 3.15
N ALA A 23 1.79 4.20 4.13
CA ALA A 23 0.57 3.44 3.99
C ALA A 23 -0.36 4.13 3.01
N ASP A 24 -1.17 3.34 2.30
CA ASP A 24 -2.22 3.90 1.47
C ASP A 24 -3.38 4.36 2.34
N CYS A 25 -3.81 5.59 2.11
CA CYS A 25 -4.95 6.18 2.81
C CYS A 25 -6.05 6.48 1.81
N TYR A 26 -7.25 6.05 2.13
CA TYR A 26 -8.42 6.18 1.28
C TYR A 26 -9.48 7.02 1.99
N ASP A 27 -10.16 7.89 1.27
CA ASP A 27 -11.14 8.78 1.87
C ASP A 27 -12.25 8.00 2.61
N VAL A 28 -12.71 6.90 2.04
CA VAL A 28 -13.81 6.12 2.59
C VAL A 28 -13.36 5.13 3.65
N PHE A 29 -12.20 4.52 3.45
CA PHE A 29 -11.79 3.38 4.27
C PHE A 29 -10.81 3.74 5.37
N GLY A 30 -10.04 4.81 5.19
CA GLY A 30 -8.96 5.19 6.10
C GLY A 30 -7.62 4.69 5.60
N CYS A 31 -6.64 4.68 6.48
CA CYS A 31 -5.27 4.30 6.15
C CYS A 31 -5.04 2.83 6.50
N SER A 32 -4.43 2.11 5.58
CA SER A 32 -4.29 0.65 5.68
C SER A 32 -3.49 0.17 6.88
N ASP A 33 -2.66 1.03 7.46
CA ASP A 33 -1.78 0.66 8.57
C ASP A 33 -2.33 1.01 9.95
N ARG A 34 -3.45 1.73 10.03
CA ARG A 34 -3.96 2.18 11.33
C ARG A 34 -5.47 2.21 11.45
N ASP A 35 -6.21 2.15 10.36
CA ASP A 35 -7.67 2.18 10.39
C ASP A 35 -8.20 0.84 9.92
N ARG A 36 -9.12 0.25 10.70
CA ARG A 36 -9.72 -1.01 10.31
C ARG A 36 -10.76 -0.78 9.23
N PHE A 37 -10.57 -1.45 8.10
CA PHE A 37 -11.53 -1.40 7.01
C PHE A 37 -12.77 -2.21 7.36
N ARG A 38 -13.92 -1.75 6.87
CA ARG A 38 -15.19 -2.41 7.13
C ARG A 38 -15.64 -3.19 5.90
N LEU A 39 -16.05 -4.42 6.11
CA LEU A 39 -16.48 -5.30 5.02
C LEU A 39 -17.60 -4.65 4.21
N GLY A 40 -18.59 -4.04 4.87
CA GLY A 40 -19.70 -3.40 4.18
C GLY A 40 -19.27 -2.29 3.22
N ASP A 41 -18.26 -1.51 3.62
CA ASP A 41 -17.74 -0.45 2.75
C ASP A 41 -17.02 -1.05 1.55
N LEU A 42 -16.31 -2.13 1.76
CA LEU A 42 -15.55 -2.79 0.69
C LEU A 42 -16.44 -3.52 -0.32
N THR A 43 -17.61 -3.97 0.09
CA THR A 43 -18.54 -4.67 -0.79
C THR A 43 -19.53 -3.77 -1.49
N SER A 44 -19.58 -2.48 -1.15
CA SER A 44 -20.58 -1.56 -1.68
C SER A 44 -20.02 -0.46 -2.58
N GLY A 45 -18.74 -0.45 -2.87
CA GLY A 45 -18.15 0.60 -3.70
C GLY A 45 -17.10 0.10 -4.69
N PRO A 46 -15.97 -0.42 -4.22
CA PRO A 46 -14.88 -0.82 -5.11
C PRO A 46 -15.26 -1.98 -6.01
N ASN A 47 -14.65 -2.02 -7.19
CA ASN A 47 -14.76 -3.20 -8.06
C ASN A 47 -13.65 -4.20 -7.71
N CYS A 48 -13.68 -5.36 -8.37
CA CYS A 48 -12.72 -6.43 -8.10
C CYS A 48 -11.26 -6.01 -8.32
N GLU A 49 -11.02 -5.25 -9.37
CA GLU A 49 -9.65 -4.81 -9.66
C GLU A 49 -9.12 -3.88 -8.55
N PHE A 50 -9.96 -2.96 -8.11
CA PHE A 50 -9.57 -2.04 -7.04
C PHE A 50 -9.28 -2.79 -5.73
N LEU A 51 -10.13 -3.75 -5.39
CA LEU A 51 -9.94 -4.58 -4.18
C LEU A 51 -8.64 -5.36 -4.26
N TYR A 52 -8.36 -5.96 -5.43
CA TYR A 52 -7.12 -6.68 -5.63
C TYR A 52 -5.89 -5.78 -5.40
N VAL A 53 -5.92 -4.58 -5.97
CA VAL A 53 -4.82 -3.63 -5.81
C VAL A 53 -4.71 -3.18 -4.35
N MET A 54 -5.83 -2.87 -3.70
CA MET A 54 -5.81 -2.48 -2.28
C MET A 54 -5.16 -3.55 -1.41
N ARG A 55 -5.56 -4.80 -1.60
CA ARG A 55 -5.05 -5.90 -0.78
C ARG A 55 -3.55 -6.10 -1.01
N ASN A 56 -3.14 -6.17 -2.24
CA ASN A 56 -1.74 -6.45 -2.54
C ASN A 56 -0.83 -5.25 -2.29
N ALA A 57 -1.35 -4.03 -2.32
CA ALA A 57 -0.58 -2.84 -1.96
C ALA A 57 -0.09 -2.90 -0.51
N ILE A 58 -0.86 -3.52 0.38
CA ILE A 58 -0.43 -3.70 1.78
C ILE A 58 0.87 -4.50 1.82
N TYR A 59 0.95 -5.57 1.04
CA TYR A 59 2.16 -6.38 0.97
C TYR A 59 3.29 -5.68 0.20
N ALA A 60 2.94 -4.98 -0.87
CA ALA A 60 3.93 -4.28 -1.68
C ALA A 60 4.69 -3.22 -0.89
N GLN A 61 4.01 -2.54 0.02
CA GLN A 61 4.64 -1.53 0.88
C GLN A 61 5.70 -2.12 1.80
N HIS A 62 5.62 -3.40 2.08
CA HIS A 62 6.58 -4.12 2.92
C HIS A 62 7.58 -4.93 2.09
N HIS A 63 7.67 -4.65 0.79
CA HIS A 63 8.63 -5.29 -0.09
C HIS A 63 8.44 -6.81 -0.22
N TYR A 64 7.17 -7.21 -0.32
CA TYR A 64 6.83 -8.61 -0.55
C TYR A 64 7.28 -9.05 -1.93
N CYS A 65 7.84 -10.25 -2.03
CA CYS A 65 8.22 -10.85 -3.31
C CYS A 65 7.01 -11.59 -3.89
N PHE A 66 6.34 -10.96 -4.83
CA PHE A 66 5.14 -11.52 -5.45
C PHE A 66 5.49 -12.74 -6.31
N GLN A 67 4.58 -13.69 -6.38
CA GLN A 67 4.82 -14.95 -7.07
C GLN A 67 3.87 -15.21 -8.23
N THR A 68 2.85 -14.38 -8.42
CA THR A 68 1.95 -14.53 -9.56
C THR A 68 2.32 -13.53 -10.65
N ALA A 69 2.10 -13.93 -11.90
CA ALA A 69 2.36 -13.04 -13.02
C ALA A 69 1.58 -11.74 -12.91
N ARG A 70 0.32 -11.82 -12.46
CA ARG A 70 -0.53 -10.64 -12.32
C ARG A 70 0.04 -9.66 -11.31
N ALA A 71 0.43 -10.15 -10.14
CA ALA A 71 0.96 -9.28 -9.09
C ALA A 71 2.30 -8.68 -9.48
N ILE A 72 3.16 -9.48 -10.11
CA ILE A 72 4.46 -9.00 -10.57
C ILE A 72 4.28 -7.89 -11.63
N ALA A 73 3.32 -8.09 -12.54
CA ALA A 73 3.04 -7.07 -13.56
C ALA A 73 2.49 -5.78 -12.96
N THR A 74 1.73 -5.89 -11.86
CA THR A 74 1.10 -4.75 -11.21
C THR A 74 2.07 -3.98 -10.32
N PHE A 75 2.87 -4.69 -9.52
CA PHE A 75 3.71 -4.08 -8.48
C PHE A 75 5.20 -4.21 -8.74
N GLY A 76 5.61 -5.26 -9.46
CA GLY A 76 7.02 -5.58 -9.61
C GLY A 76 7.60 -6.22 -8.37
N ASN A 77 8.84 -6.70 -8.51
CA ASN A 77 9.58 -7.30 -7.40
C ASN A 77 10.92 -6.61 -7.17
N GLN A 78 11.07 -5.36 -7.65
CA GLN A 78 12.33 -4.65 -7.46
C GLN A 78 12.56 -4.39 -5.98
N GLY A 79 13.70 -4.85 -5.47
CA GLY A 79 14.05 -4.65 -4.07
C GLY A 79 13.19 -5.45 -3.10
N CYS A 80 12.48 -6.47 -3.56
CA CYS A 80 11.64 -7.26 -2.66
C CYS A 80 12.52 -8.03 -1.66
N VAL A 81 11.95 -8.31 -0.48
CA VAL A 81 12.69 -8.87 0.64
C VAL A 81 12.35 -10.34 0.87
N SER A 82 11.08 -10.70 0.82
CA SER A 82 10.65 -12.07 1.15
C SER A 82 9.29 -12.36 0.54
N ALA A 83 9.06 -13.62 0.20
CA ALA A 83 7.74 -14.12 -0.18
C ALA A 83 6.97 -14.66 1.04
N ASN A 84 7.52 -14.50 2.24
CA ASN A 84 6.84 -14.88 3.48
C ASN A 84 6.36 -13.60 4.16
N ALA A 85 5.05 -13.37 4.13
CA ALA A 85 4.46 -12.17 4.71
C ALA A 85 4.80 -12.02 6.20
N ASN A 86 4.97 -13.13 6.92
CA ASN A 86 5.28 -13.07 8.34
C ASN A 86 6.67 -12.52 8.61
N ALA A 87 7.54 -12.50 7.61
CA ALA A 87 8.90 -11.98 7.75
C ALA A 87 9.01 -10.49 7.42
N LEU A 88 7.89 -9.83 7.06
CA LEU A 88 7.92 -8.47 6.53
C LEU A 88 7.52 -7.39 7.54
N GLY A 89 7.07 -7.79 8.73
CA GLY A 89 6.73 -6.83 9.78
C GLY A 89 5.41 -6.11 9.60
N LEU A 90 4.46 -6.72 8.89
CA LEU A 90 3.11 -6.15 8.83
C LEU A 90 2.52 -6.09 10.24
N ASN A 91 1.84 -5.00 10.55
CA ASN A 91 1.18 -4.88 11.85
C ASN A 91 -0.18 -5.61 11.83
N SER A 92 -0.81 -5.71 13.00
CA SER A 92 -2.07 -6.46 13.13
C SER A 92 -3.22 -5.82 12.35
N ILE A 93 -3.21 -4.51 12.19
CA ILE A 93 -4.25 -3.81 11.43
C ILE A 93 -4.07 -4.09 9.94
N GLU A 94 -2.85 -4.05 9.45
CA GLU A 94 -2.56 -4.37 8.05
C GLU A 94 -2.98 -5.80 7.71
N LEU A 95 -2.65 -6.75 8.59
CA LEU A 95 -3.05 -8.14 8.40
C LEU A 95 -4.57 -8.30 8.41
N ALA A 96 -5.25 -7.62 9.34
CA ALA A 96 -6.70 -7.66 9.42
C ALA A 96 -7.33 -7.04 8.17
N ASN A 97 -6.78 -5.93 7.68
CA ASN A 97 -7.31 -5.27 6.51
C ASN A 97 -7.13 -6.13 5.25
N ALA A 98 -5.97 -6.75 5.09
CA ALA A 98 -5.75 -7.66 3.96
C ALA A 98 -6.76 -8.81 3.99
N ALA A 99 -7.03 -9.37 5.17
CA ALA A 99 -8.01 -10.44 5.31
C ALA A 99 -9.43 -9.96 5.00
N THR A 100 -9.79 -8.77 5.45
CA THR A 100 -11.13 -8.21 5.20
C THR A 100 -11.32 -7.91 3.72
N ILE A 101 -10.29 -7.39 3.05
CA ILE A 101 -10.38 -7.15 1.60
C ILE A 101 -10.57 -8.47 0.85
N LEU A 102 -9.80 -9.50 1.22
CA LEU A 102 -9.95 -10.82 0.59
C LEU A 102 -11.36 -11.37 0.80
N GLN A 103 -11.91 -11.18 1.99
CA GLN A 103 -13.29 -11.59 2.29
C GLN A 103 -14.28 -10.85 1.37
N ALA A 104 -14.06 -9.56 1.14
CA ALA A 104 -14.90 -8.78 0.24
C ALA A 104 -14.78 -9.29 -1.20
N GLU A 105 -13.56 -9.56 -1.65
CA GLU A 105 -13.34 -10.13 -2.99
C GLU A 105 -14.11 -11.43 -3.17
N ARG A 106 -14.05 -12.31 -2.18
CA ARG A 106 -14.77 -13.60 -2.25
C ARG A 106 -16.27 -13.42 -2.22
N ALA A 107 -16.75 -12.51 -1.38
CA ALA A 107 -18.19 -12.24 -1.30
C ALA A 107 -18.73 -11.69 -2.61
N MET A 108 -17.91 -10.96 -3.36
CA MET A 108 -18.30 -10.37 -4.63
C MET A 108 -18.04 -11.30 -5.82
N GLY A 109 -17.47 -12.48 -5.59
CA GLY A 109 -17.14 -13.41 -6.65
C GLY A 109 -15.98 -12.99 -7.53
N CYS A 110 -15.04 -12.22 -6.97
CA CYS A 110 -13.88 -11.75 -7.72
C CYS A 110 -12.93 -12.92 -8.04
N PRO A 111 -12.23 -12.88 -9.20
CA PRO A 111 -11.22 -13.89 -9.49
C PRO A 111 -10.02 -13.72 -8.55
N GLU A 112 -9.41 -14.85 -8.18
CA GLU A 112 -8.23 -14.84 -7.31
C GLU A 112 -6.93 -14.84 -8.09
#